data_8b5809db3279407c34a3b871ec9c6279
#
_entry.id   8b5809db3279407c34a3b871ec9c6279
#
_cell.length_a   1.000
_cell.length_b   1.000
_cell.length_c   1.000
_cell.angle_alpha   90.00
_cell.angle_beta   90.00
_cell.angle_gamma   90.00
#
_symmetry.space_group_name_H-M   'P 1'
#
loop_
_entity.id
_entity.type
_entity.pdbx_description
1 polymer ?
#
loop_
_entity_poly.entity_id
_entity_poly.type
_entity_poly.pdbx_seq_one_letter_code
_entity_poly.pdbx_strand_id
1 'polypeptide(L)'
;MATTKKKASAAPKKAKTSTTPAWKKWLKRIFYFLLISHLAYVVILKWFNPPITTKMMTSAWVCAGNDKLNFQKHYIAYQDMGRNAKLAVLSAEDQLFPTHHGFDLDAIQKAIAYNSNNKGGKVRGASTISQQVAKNVFLWNGRDYIRKGLEVYFTGLIELIWGKKRILEMYLNVAEMGEGIFGIQAAAKHYFHKNAKDLSKSEAAWIASILPNPVLYEIDNPTRKIEVKHSNVIRFMNNLEGDKDIEALIK
;
A
#
# COMPACT_ATOMS: atom_id res chain seq x y z
N MET A 1 34.98 -21.74 86.39
CA MET A 1 34.46 -22.53 85.29
C MET A 1 33.91 -21.57 84.24
N ALA A 2 34.65 -21.37 83.14
CA ALA A 2 34.27 -20.44 82.02
C ALA A 2 33.79 -21.27 80.83
N THR A 3 32.51 -21.15 80.48
CA THR A 3 31.90 -21.83 79.36
C THR A 3 32.04 -21.00 78.08
N THR A 4 32.89 -21.45 77.19
CA THR A 4 33.10 -20.89 75.87
C THR A 4 31.94 -21.26 74.92
N LYS A 5 31.09 -20.29 74.54
CA LYS A 5 30.09 -20.47 73.47
C LYS A 5 30.76 -20.43 72.09
N LYS A 6 30.77 -21.55 71.35
CA LYS A 6 31.15 -21.63 69.91
C LYS A 6 30.13 -20.89 69.09
N LYS A 7 30.57 -19.86 68.32
CA LYS A 7 29.78 -19.21 67.27
C LYS A 7 29.67 -20.16 66.05
N ALA A 8 28.44 -20.53 65.69
CA ALA A 8 28.17 -21.28 64.49
C ALA A 8 28.40 -20.37 63.25
N SER A 9 29.30 -20.82 62.36
CA SER A 9 29.56 -20.17 61.05
C SER A 9 28.36 -20.38 60.12
N ALA A 10 27.73 -19.29 59.70
CA ALA A 10 26.67 -19.33 58.69
C ALA A 10 27.24 -19.63 57.30
N ALA A 11 26.78 -20.72 56.69
CA ALA A 11 27.16 -21.10 55.35
C ALA A 11 26.72 -20.03 54.30
N PRO A 12 27.53 -19.75 53.26
CA PRO A 12 27.18 -18.73 52.25
C PRO A 12 25.96 -19.19 51.45
N LYS A 13 24.90 -18.34 51.42
CA LYS A 13 23.76 -18.52 50.54
C LYS A 13 24.21 -18.48 49.09
N LYS A 14 24.17 -19.61 48.38
CA LYS A 14 24.37 -19.68 46.94
C LYS A 14 23.33 -18.78 46.24
N ALA A 15 23.81 -17.72 45.59
CA ALA A 15 23.00 -16.89 44.74
C ALA A 15 22.36 -17.77 43.64
N LYS A 16 21.02 -17.82 43.58
CA LYS A 16 20.30 -18.48 42.49
C LYS A 16 20.53 -17.66 41.25
N THR A 17 21.49 -18.06 40.42
CA THR A 17 21.60 -17.55 39.05
C THR A 17 20.38 -18.04 38.27
N SER A 18 19.39 -17.19 38.07
CA SER A 18 18.25 -17.47 37.22
C SER A 18 18.69 -17.51 35.77
N THR A 19 19.13 -18.66 35.31
CA THR A 19 19.45 -18.86 33.88
C THR A 19 18.14 -18.91 33.11
N THR A 20 17.90 -17.88 32.29
CA THR A 20 16.73 -17.90 31.37
C THR A 20 16.79 -19.16 30.52
N PRO A 21 15.70 -19.97 30.46
CA PRO A 21 15.70 -21.23 29.73
C PRO A 21 16.05 -21.02 28.24
N ALA A 22 16.76 -21.97 27.63
CA ALA A 22 17.30 -21.89 26.27
C ALA A 22 16.23 -21.54 25.23
N TRP A 23 15.00 -22.09 25.36
CA TRP A 23 13.90 -21.79 24.44
C TRP A 23 13.48 -20.31 24.43
N LYS A 24 13.53 -19.60 25.57
CA LYS A 24 13.25 -18.15 25.64
C LYS A 24 14.31 -17.35 24.89
N LYS A 25 15.58 -17.78 24.95
CA LYS A 25 16.66 -17.16 24.17
C LYS A 25 16.46 -17.37 22.67
N TRP A 26 16.01 -18.55 22.25
CA TRP A 26 15.68 -18.86 20.85
C TRP A 26 14.48 -18.05 20.35
N LEU A 27 13.39 -17.98 21.09
CA LEU A 27 12.23 -17.15 20.75
C LEU A 27 12.63 -15.67 20.58
N LYS A 28 13.46 -15.15 21.49
CA LYS A 28 13.97 -13.79 21.39
C LYS A 28 14.82 -13.58 20.11
N ARG A 29 15.66 -14.54 19.74
CA ARG A 29 16.46 -14.49 18.50
C ARG A 29 15.58 -14.51 17.25
N ILE A 30 14.60 -15.40 17.21
CA ILE A 30 13.62 -15.48 16.11
C ILE A 30 12.84 -14.17 15.99
N PHE A 31 12.38 -13.62 17.10
CA PHE A 31 11.67 -12.32 17.11
C PHE A 31 12.52 -11.20 16.53
N TYR A 32 13.76 -11.05 16.98
CA TYR A 32 14.64 -10.01 16.43
C TYR A 32 15.02 -10.27 14.96
N PHE A 33 15.21 -11.51 14.57
CA PHE A 33 15.46 -11.87 13.19
C PHE A 33 14.28 -11.47 12.29
N LEU A 34 13.05 -11.80 12.68
CA LEU A 34 11.85 -11.40 11.94
C LEU A 34 11.66 -9.88 11.93
N LEU A 35 11.92 -9.21 13.05
CA LEU A 35 11.85 -7.75 13.15
C LEU A 35 12.87 -7.07 12.24
N ILE A 36 14.10 -7.54 12.20
CA ILE A 36 15.16 -6.95 11.37
C ILE A 36 14.91 -7.28 9.90
N SER A 37 14.52 -8.51 9.57
CA SER A 37 14.32 -8.92 8.18
C SER A 37 13.18 -8.17 7.51
N HIS A 38 12.04 -7.93 8.19
CA HIS A 38 10.96 -7.16 7.59
C HIS A 38 11.31 -5.68 7.44
N LEU A 39 12.03 -5.07 8.41
CA LEU A 39 12.52 -3.70 8.27
C LEU A 39 13.53 -3.59 7.12
N ALA A 40 14.46 -4.54 7.01
CA ALA A 40 15.39 -4.61 5.89
C ALA A 40 14.65 -4.73 4.55
N TYR A 41 13.59 -5.55 4.49
CA TYR A 41 12.75 -5.67 3.30
C TYR A 41 12.09 -4.35 2.91
N VAL A 42 11.50 -3.60 3.88
CA VAL A 42 10.95 -2.27 3.61
C VAL A 42 12.03 -1.32 3.08
N VAL A 43 13.23 -1.34 3.66
CA VAL A 43 14.36 -0.50 3.21
C VAL A 43 14.80 -0.87 1.80
N ILE A 44 14.94 -2.17 1.48
CA ILE A 44 15.33 -2.65 0.14
C ILE A 44 14.31 -2.19 -0.92
N LEU A 45 13.03 -2.25 -0.61
CA LEU A 45 11.97 -1.83 -1.53
C LEU A 45 11.94 -0.31 -1.81
N LYS A 46 12.75 0.49 -1.12
CA LYS A 46 12.99 1.89 -1.50
C LYS A 46 13.61 2.02 -2.89
N TRP A 47 14.45 1.06 -3.29
CA TRP A 47 15.19 1.09 -4.57
C TRP A 47 14.77 -0.01 -5.54
N PHE A 48 14.21 -1.11 -5.03
CA PHE A 48 13.84 -2.26 -5.83
C PHE A 48 12.33 -2.49 -5.79
N ASN A 49 11.76 -2.93 -6.91
CA ASN A 49 10.34 -3.36 -6.93
C ASN A 49 10.22 -4.79 -6.39
N PRO A 50 9.14 -5.11 -5.67
CA PRO A 50 8.90 -6.49 -5.25
C PRO A 50 8.73 -7.39 -6.49
N PRO A 51 9.32 -8.59 -6.51
CA PRO A 51 9.16 -9.49 -7.66
C PRO A 51 7.69 -9.86 -7.90
N ILE A 52 6.93 -10.00 -6.82
CA ILE A 52 5.49 -10.27 -6.84
C ILE A 52 4.88 -9.79 -5.51
N THR A 53 3.63 -9.34 -5.51
CA THR A 53 2.87 -9.01 -4.29
C THR A 53 1.85 -10.11 -3.99
N THR A 54 1.33 -10.16 -2.75
CA THR A 54 0.30 -11.14 -2.36
C THR A 54 -0.96 -11.02 -3.24
N LYS A 55 -1.34 -9.79 -3.61
CA LYS A 55 -2.47 -9.55 -4.52
C LYS A 55 -2.17 -10.10 -5.92
N MET A 56 -0.96 -9.87 -6.45
CA MET A 56 -0.53 -10.41 -7.74
C MET A 56 -0.51 -11.95 -7.76
N MET A 57 -0.07 -12.58 -6.66
CA MET A 57 -0.08 -14.05 -6.55
C MET A 57 -1.49 -14.62 -6.63
N THR A 58 -2.44 -14.03 -5.89
CA THR A 58 -3.84 -14.47 -5.92
C THR A 58 -4.49 -14.27 -7.29
N SER A 59 -4.23 -13.13 -7.94
CA SER A 59 -4.73 -12.87 -9.30
C SER A 59 -4.08 -13.79 -10.35
N ALA A 60 -2.78 -14.04 -10.25
CA ALA A 60 -2.08 -15.00 -11.13
C ALA A 60 -2.68 -16.41 -11.03
N TRP A 61 -3.02 -16.85 -9.81
CA TRP A 61 -3.69 -18.13 -9.58
C TRP A 61 -5.09 -18.16 -10.24
N VAL A 62 -5.87 -17.11 -10.10
CA VAL A 62 -7.20 -16.99 -10.73
C VAL A 62 -7.06 -17.01 -12.26
N CYS A 63 -6.11 -16.26 -12.81
CA CYS A 63 -5.85 -16.24 -14.26
C CYS A 63 -5.40 -17.61 -14.77
N ALA A 64 -4.57 -18.34 -14.02
CA ALA A 64 -4.12 -19.70 -14.41
C ALA A 64 -5.26 -20.72 -14.47
N GLY A 65 -6.34 -20.49 -13.76
CA GLY A 65 -7.56 -21.32 -13.78
C GLY A 65 -8.63 -20.86 -14.79
N ASN A 66 -8.37 -19.80 -15.57
CA ASN A 66 -9.34 -19.25 -16.51
C ASN A 66 -8.65 -18.77 -17.80
N ASP A 67 -8.82 -19.52 -18.89
CA ASP A 67 -8.19 -19.27 -20.19
C ASP A 67 -8.57 -17.91 -20.83
N LYS A 68 -9.62 -17.26 -20.32
CA LYS A 68 -10.04 -15.93 -20.79
C LYS A 68 -9.29 -14.78 -20.13
N LEU A 69 -8.52 -15.06 -19.06
CA LEU A 69 -7.80 -14.06 -18.28
C LEU A 69 -6.30 -14.20 -18.49
N ASN A 70 -5.63 -13.07 -18.65
CA ASN A 70 -4.17 -13.01 -18.77
C ASN A 70 -3.57 -12.22 -17.61
N PHE A 71 -2.70 -12.87 -16.83
CA PHE A 71 -1.91 -12.15 -15.84
C PHE A 71 -0.85 -11.30 -16.53
N GLN A 72 -0.94 -9.98 -16.34
CA GLN A 72 -0.02 -9.01 -16.92
C GLN A 72 0.60 -8.13 -15.83
N LYS A 73 1.91 -8.04 -15.84
CA LYS A 73 2.68 -7.19 -14.93
C LYS A 73 3.88 -6.60 -15.67
N HIS A 74 4.02 -5.27 -15.67
CA HIS A 74 5.15 -4.62 -16.31
C HIS A 74 5.60 -3.42 -15.46
N TYR A 75 6.71 -3.57 -14.76
CA TYR A 75 7.31 -2.52 -13.95
C TYR A 75 8.10 -1.55 -14.81
N ILE A 76 7.90 -0.26 -14.57
CA ILE A 76 8.63 0.83 -15.23
C ILE A 76 9.15 1.82 -14.18
N ALA A 77 10.19 2.58 -14.55
CA ALA A 77 10.73 3.64 -13.70
C ALA A 77 9.79 4.85 -13.65
N TYR A 78 9.91 5.63 -12.59
CA TYR A 78 9.04 6.80 -12.35
C TYR A 78 8.96 7.78 -13.52
N GLN A 79 10.08 8.06 -14.20
CA GLN A 79 10.15 8.95 -15.36
C GLN A 79 9.38 8.43 -16.59
N ASP A 80 9.19 7.11 -16.70
CA ASP A 80 8.51 6.48 -17.83
C ASP A 80 6.99 6.35 -17.63
N MET A 81 6.47 6.73 -16.45
CA MET A 81 5.04 6.63 -16.13
C MET A 81 4.17 7.71 -16.79
N GLY A 82 4.79 8.76 -17.30
CA GLY A 82 4.08 9.89 -17.91
C GLY A 82 3.39 10.81 -16.89
N ARG A 83 3.30 12.08 -17.22
CA ARG A 83 2.67 13.11 -16.37
C ARG A 83 1.16 12.85 -16.19
N ASN A 84 0.47 12.52 -17.28
CA ASN A 84 -0.97 12.32 -17.26
C ASN A 84 -1.38 11.13 -16.37
N ALA A 85 -0.63 10.03 -16.39
CA ALA A 85 -0.90 8.86 -15.55
C ALA A 85 -0.76 9.19 -14.06
N LYS A 86 0.31 9.89 -13.66
CA LYS A 86 0.53 10.34 -12.29
C LYS A 86 -0.59 11.28 -11.83
N LEU A 87 -0.91 12.30 -12.64
CA LEU A 87 -1.94 13.29 -12.32
C LEU A 87 -3.33 12.64 -12.23
N ALA A 88 -3.68 11.72 -13.12
CA ALA A 88 -4.98 11.04 -13.10
C ALA A 88 -5.17 10.21 -11.82
N VAL A 89 -4.15 9.47 -11.40
CA VAL A 89 -4.21 8.67 -10.18
C VAL A 89 -4.32 9.55 -8.94
N LEU A 90 -3.52 10.61 -8.84
CA LEU A 90 -3.64 11.59 -7.74
C LEU A 90 -5.04 12.21 -7.70
N SER A 91 -5.57 12.61 -8.86
CA SER A 91 -6.90 13.20 -8.98
C SER A 91 -8.04 12.27 -8.58
N ALA A 92 -7.89 10.96 -8.87
CA ALA A 92 -8.92 9.98 -8.62
C ALA A 92 -8.92 9.43 -7.21
N GLU A 93 -7.75 9.25 -6.62
CA GLU A 93 -7.56 8.48 -5.37
C GLU A 93 -7.15 9.36 -4.19
N ASP A 94 -6.31 10.40 -4.39
CA ASP A 94 -5.70 11.11 -3.29
C ASP A 94 -5.16 12.48 -3.72
N GLN A 95 -6.02 13.50 -3.76
CA GLN A 95 -5.66 14.85 -4.23
C GLN A 95 -4.69 15.58 -3.28
N LEU A 96 -4.69 15.22 -2.00
CA LEU A 96 -3.82 15.78 -0.96
C LEU A 96 -2.57 14.94 -0.71
N PHE A 97 -2.29 13.96 -1.57
CA PHE A 97 -1.16 13.04 -1.42
C PHE A 97 0.19 13.72 -1.14
N PRO A 98 0.57 14.84 -1.78
CA PRO A 98 1.84 15.50 -1.49
C PRO A 98 1.95 16.08 -0.08
N THR A 99 0.83 16.46 0.54
CA THR A 99 0.80 17.29 1.75
C THR A 99 0.60 16.51 3.04
N HIS A 100 -0.09 15.36 3.02
CA HIS A 100 -0.28 14.54 4.21
C HIS A 100 0.85 13.51 4.41
N HIS A 101 0.98 12.97 5.62
CA HIS A 101 1.97 11.94 5.99
C HIS A 101 1.32 10.55 6.09
N GLY A 102 0.76 10.07 5.00
CA GLY A 102 0.18 8.73 4.89
C GLY A 102 -1.30 8.65 5.23
N PHE A 103 -1.86 9.62 5.93
CA PHE A 103 -3.27 9.63 6.37
C PHE A 103 -3.90 10.99 6.11
N ASP A 104 -5.02 11.01 5.38
CA ASP A 104 -5.88 12.19 5.25
C ASP A 104 -6.93 12.18 6.37
N LEU A 105 -6.65 12.89 7.45
CA LEU A 105 -7.50 12.93 8.64
C LEU A 105 -8.85 13.59 8.34
N ASP A 106 -8.89 14.59 7.47
CA ASP A 106 -10.13 15.26 7.07
C ASP A 106 -11.02 14.34 6.25
N ALA A 107 -10.45 13.60 5.31
CA ALA A 107 -11.19 12.60 4.55
C ALA A 107 -11.71 11.46 5.45
N ILE A 108 -10.93 11.04 6.45
CA ILE A 108 -11.34 10.04 7.44
C ILE A 108 -12.54 10.54 8.24
N GLN A 109 -12.49 11.77 8.77
CA GLN A 109 -13.59 12.36 9.53
C GLN A 109 -14.87 12.49 8.67
N LYS A 110 -14.74 12.98 7.44
CA LYS A 110 -15.85 13.07 6.48
C LYS A 110 -16.44 11.70 6.14
N ALA A 111 -15.61 10.68 6.02
CA ALA A 111 -16.06 9.32 5.75
C ALA A 111 -16.81 8.73 6.95
N ILE A 112 -16.32 8.92 8.18
CA ILE A 112 -17.00 8.49 9.42
C ILE A 112 -18.36 9.17 9.54
N ALA A 113 -18.44 10.50 9.37
CA ALA A 113 -19.69 11.25 9.43
C ALA A 113 -20.69 10.78 8.36
N TYR A 114 -20.24 10.57 7.12
CA TYR A 114 -21.08 10.02 6.05
C TYR A 114 -21.62 8.63 6.40
N ASN A 115 -20.76 7.72 6.85
CA ASN A 115 -21.12 6.33 7.13
C ASN A 115 -22.05 6.22 8.35
N SER A 116 -21.90 7.09 9.36
CA SER A 116 -22.79 7.12 10.53
C SER A 116 -24.22 7.56 10.15
N ASN A 117 -24.34 8.48 9.19
CA ASN A 117 -25.63 9.01 8.73
C ASN A 117 -26.29 8.11 7.68
N ASN A 118 -25.55 7.20 7.02
CA ASN A 118 -26.04 6.33 5.95
C ASN A 118 -25.94 4.85 6.34
N LYS A 119 -26.51 4.47 7.49
CA LYS A 119 -26.54 3.09 7.97
C LYS A 119 -27.26 2.18 6.97
N GLY A 120 -26.55 1.15 6.46
CA GLY A 120 -27.07 0.23 5.44
C GLY A 120 -26.85 0.65 3.99
N GLY A 121 -26.31 1.85 3.75
CA GLY A 121 -25.89 2.33 2.43
C GLY A 121 -24.48 1.92 2.04
N LYS A 122 -24.00 2.43 0.89
CA LYS A 122 -22.64 2.20 0.43
C LYS A 122 -21.64 2.90 1.37
N VAL A 123 -20.73 2.14 1.94
CA VAL A 123 -19.65 2.65 2.80
C VAL A 123 -18.69 3.51 1.98
N ARG A 124 -18.43 4.74 2.45
CA ARG A 124 -17.41 5.62 1.90
C ARG A 124 -16.06 5.26 2.52
N GLY A 125 -15.07 4.98 1.70
CA GLY A 125 -13.66 4.82 2.11
C GLY A 125 -12.91 6.16 2.14
N ALA A 126 -11.81 6.18 2.88
CA ALA A 126 -10.88 7.32 2.96
C ALA A 126 -9.43 6.80 3.00
N SER A 127 -9.12 5.75 2.25
CA SER A 127 -7.76 5.20 2.17
C SER A 127 -6.94 6.01 1.18
N THR A 128 -5.76 6.45 1.62
CA THR A 128 -4.78 7.19 0.83
C THR A 128 -3.99 6.27 -0.11
N ILE A 129 -3.28 6.83 -1.07
CA ILE A 129 -2.32 6.09 -1.92
C ILE A 129 -1.30 5.34 -1.07
N SER A 130 -0.75 5.96 -0.02
CA SER A 130 0.22 5.31 0.89
C SER A 130 -0.37 4.08 1.58
N GLN A 131 -1.61 4.16 2.07
CA GLN A 131 -2.30 3.02 2.67
C GLN A 131 -2.57 1.89 1.66
N GLN A 132 -2.92 2.25 0.42
CA GLN A 132 -3.11 1.27 -0.65
C GLN A 132 -1.81 0.57 -1.02
N VAL A 133 -0.67 1.30 -1.08
CA VAL A 133 0.66 0.70 -1.29
C VAL A 133 1.03 -0.23 -0.14
N ALA A 134 0.88 0.22 1.10
CA ALA A 134 1.15 -0.60 2.28
C ALA A 134 0.36 -1.92 2.24
N LYS A 135 -0.93 -1.84 1.94
CA LYS A 135 -1.79 -3.02 1.78
C LYS A 135 -1.32 -3.93 0.64
N ASN A 136 -1.11 -3.39 -0.56
CA ASN A 136 -0.85 -4.20 -1.75
C ASN A 136 0.54 -4.87 -1.74
N VAL A 137 1.53 -4.23 -1.11
CA VAL A 137 2.92 -4.72 -1.08
C VAL A 137 3.17 -5.69 0.07
N PHE A 138 2.64 -5.41 1.27
CA PHE A 138 3.04 -6.11 2.50
C PHE A 138 1.96 -7.02 3.08
N LEU A 139 0.67 -6.86 2.69
CA LEU A 139 -0.44 -7.51 3.37
C LEU A 139 -1.23 -8.42 2.45
N TRP A 140 -2.04 -9.26 3.08
CA TRP A 140 -2.94 -10.20 2.40
C TRP A 140 -4.26 -9.56 1.99
N ASN A 141 -5.00 -10.23 1.11
CA ASN A 141 -6.35 -9.85 0.75
C ASN A 141 -7.30 -10.25 1.88
N GLY A 142 -8.11 -9.30 2.37
CA GLY A 142 -9.06 -9.54 3.44
C GLY A 142 -9.57 -8.22 4.03
N ARG A 143 -10.59 -8.35 4.92
CA ARG A 143 -11.20 -7.21 5.62
C ARG A 143 -11.26 -7.55 7.11
N ASP A 144 -10.11 -7.55 7.77
CA ASP A 144 -10.01 -7.79 9.21
C ASP A 144 -9.26 -6.64 9.90
N TYR A 145 -9.49 -6.51 11.21
CA TYR A 145 -8.92 -5.41 12.00
C TYR A 145 -7.41 -5.56 12.21
N ILE A 146 -6.88 -6.78 12.26
CA ILE A 146 -5.44 -7.03 12.41
C ILE A 146 -4.71 -6.53 11.17
N ARG A 147 -5.20 -6.91 9.99
CA ARG A 147 -4.65 -6.43 8.72
C ARG A 147 -4.71 -4.90 8.64
N LYS A 148 -5.82 -4.26 9.10
CA LYS A 148 -5.94 -2.80 9.10
C LYS A 148 -4.94 -2.14 10.07
N GLY A 149 -4.67 -2.73 11.22
CA GLY A 149 -3.61 -2.27 12.13
C GLY A 149 -2.22 -2.36 11.50
N LEU A 150 -1.92 -3.47 10.82
CA LEU A 150 -0.65 -3.63 10.08
C LEU A 150 -0.55 -2.65 8.88
N GLU A 151 -1.66 -2.35 8.21
CA GLU A 151 -1.70 -1.34 7.14
C GLU A 151 -1.28 0.04 7.67
N VAL A 152 -1.77 0.44 8.86
CA VAL A 152 -1.34 1.69 9.52
C VAL A 152 0.16 1.67 9.82
N TYR A 153 0.67 0.56 10.37
CA TYR A 153 2.09 0.39 10.67
C TYR A 153 2.98 0.52 9.43
N PHE A 154 2.68 -0.23 8.36
CA PHE A 154 3.46 -0.16 7.12
C PHE A 154 3.32 1.18 6.41
N THR A 155 2.15 1.84 6.49
CA THR A 155 1.97 3.19 5.95
C THR A 155 2.93 4.17 6.60
N GLY A 156 3.04 4.16 7.93
CA GLY A 156 4.01 5.00 8.65
C GLY A 156 5.46 4.70 8.25
N LEU A 157 5.82 3.43 8.09
CA LEU A 157 7.16 3.04 7.67
C LEU A 157 7.53 3.52 6.27
N ILE A 158 6.65 3.31 5.28
CA ILE A 158 6.96 3.73 3.90
C ILE A 158 6.98 5.25 3.75
N GLU A 159 6.13 5.99 4.45
CA GLU A 159 6.20 7.46 4.47
C GLU A 159 7.51 7.96 5.05
N LEU A 160 8.00 7.34 6.13
CA LEU A 160 9.26 7.72 6.76
C LEU A 160 10.48 7.36 5.89
N ILE A 161 10.45 6.22 5.19
CA ILE A 161 11.64 5.64 4.54
C ILE A 161 11.69 5.98 3.05
N TRP A 162 10.55 5.90 2.31
CA TRP A 162 10.56 5.95 0.83
C TRP A 162 10.41 7.36 0.25
N GLY A 163 9.55 8.19 0.85
CA GLY A 163 9.13 9.47 0.31
C GLY A 163 8.09 9.36 -0.82
N LYS A 164 7.44 10.48 -1.11
CA LYS A 164 6.24 10.55 -1.98
C LYS A 164 6.46 10.04 -3.40
N LYS A 165 7.57 10.40 -4.06
CA LYS A 165 7.87 9.92 -5.42
C LYS A 165 7.94 8.40 -5.47
N ARG A 166 8.65 7.77 -4.52
CA ARG A 166 8.77 6.31 -4.49
C ARG A 166 7.45 5.62 -4.15
N ILE A 167 6.64 6.18 -3.26
CA ILE A 167 5.31 5.64 -2.94
C ILE A 167 4.41 5.69 -4.16
N LEU A 168 4.37 6.80 -4.89
CA LEU A 168 3.58 6.94 -6.12
C LEU A 168 4.08 6.01 -7.23
N GLU A 169 5.40 5.88 -7.41
CA GLU A 169 6.02 4.93 -8.33
C GLU A 169 5.59 3.49 -8.01
N MET A 170 5.67 3.12 -6.74
CA MET A 170 5.26 1.79 -6.30
C MET A 170 3.77 1.57 -6.55
N TYR A 171 2.91 2.56 -6.23
CA TYR A 171 1.48 2.48 -6.50
C TYR A 171 1.20 2.20 -7.98
N LEU A 172 1.77 3.02 -8.87
CA LEU A 172 1.57 2.91 -10.31
C LEU A 172 2.14 1.62 -10.91
N ASN A 173 3.01 0.93 -10.19
CA ASN A 173 3.54 -0.37 -10.60
C ASN A 173 2.75 -1.57 -10.04
N VAL A 174 2.20 -1.47 -8.81
CA VAL A 174 1.62 -2.64 -8.13
C VAL A 174 0.10 -2.63 -8.04
N ALA A 175 -0.56 -1.50 -8.32
CA ALA A 175 -2.02 -1.43 -8.31
C ALA A 175 -2.61 -2.31 -9.43
N GLU A 176 -3.67 -3.05 -9.12
CA GLU A 176 -4.47 -3.74 -10.11
C GLU A 176 -5.31 -2.70 -10.86
N MET A 177 -5.19 -2.65 -12.17
CA MET A 177 -5.81 -1.68 -13.07
C MET A 177 -6.68 -2.34 -14.16
N GLY A 178 -7.09 -3.57 -13.91
CA GLY A 178 -7.91 -4.45 -14.70
C GLY A 178 -7.81 -5.84 -14.10
N GLU A 179 -8.70 -6.76 -14.43
CA GLU A 179 -8.63 -8.13 -13.92
C GLU A 179 -7.33 -8.81 -14.35
N GLY A 180 -6.44 -9.10 -13.38
CA GLY A 180 -5.11 -9.66 -13.64
C GLY A 180 -4.10 -8.69 -14.25
N ILE A 181 -4.43 -7.40 -14.42
CA ILE A 181 -3.56 -6.39 -15.04
C ILE A 181 -2.97 -5.50 -13.94
N PHE A 182 -1.66 -5.56 -13.78
CA PHE A 182 -0.94 -4.86 -12.72
C PHE A 182 0.01 -3.79 -13.25
N GLY A 183 -0.19 -2.58 -12.77
CA GLY A 183 0.61 -1.40 -13.07
C GLY A 183 0.19 -0.67 -14.34
N ILE A 184 0.54 0.62 -14.35
CA ILE A 184 0.10 1.57 -15.38
C ILE A 184 0.61 1.22 -16.79
N GLN A 185 1.82 0.62 -16.90
CA GLN A 185 2.36 0.22 -18.19
C GLN A 185 1.57 -0.95 -18.80
N ALA A 186 1.21 -1.94 -17.98
CA ALA A 186 0.40 -3.05 -18.42
C ALA A 186 -1.01 -2.57 -18.83
N ALA A 187 -1.63 -1.70 -18.03
CA ALA A 187 -2.92 -1.10 -18.34
C ALA A 187 -2.91 -0.27 -19.62
N ALA A 188 -1.87 0.57 -19.81
CA ALA A 188 -1.72 1.38 -21.03
C ALA A 188 -1.59 0.51 -22.30
N LYS A 189 -0.85 -0.59 -22.20
CA LYS A 189 -0.72 -1.56 -23.30
C LYS A 189 -2.02 -2.31 -23.57
N HIS A 190 -2.70 -2.74 -22.50
CA HIS A 190 -3.92 -3.53 -22.62
C HIS A 190 -5.08 -2.72 -23.24
N TYR A 191 -5.37 -1.54 -22.68
CA TYR A 191 -6.54 -0.75 -23.10
C TYR A 191 -6.30 0.15 -24.31
N PHE A 192 -5.06 0.67 -24.47
CA PHE A 192 -4.78 1.72 -25.46
C PHE A 192 -3.64 1.40 -26.42
N HIS A 193 -2.99 0.24 -26.28
CA HIS A 193 -1.86 -0.19 -27.10
C HIS A 193 -0.67 0.80 -27.12
N LYS A 194 -0.52 1.58 -26.04
CA LYS A 194 0.50 2.64 -25.88
C LYS A 194 1.45 2.33 -24.71
N ASN A 195 2.53 3.10 -24.60
CA ASN A 195 3.28 3.15 -23.36
C ASN A 195 2.61 4.10 -22.37
N ALA A 196 2.83 3.90 -21.08
CA ALA A 196 2.26 4.74 -20.03
C ALA A 196 2.58 6.22 -20.19
N LYS A 197 3.81 6.55 -20.65
CA LYS A 197 4.25 7.92 -20.90
C LYS A 197 3.46 8.64 -22.02
N ASP A 198 2.88 7.87 -22.94
CA ASP A 198 2.22 8.37 -24.16
C ASP A 198 0.69 8.47 -23.97
N LEU A 199 0.17 8.17 -22.77
CA LEU A 199 -1.25 8.28 -22.44
C LEU A 199 -1.70 9.75 -22.51
N SER A 200 -2.77 10.00 -23.26
CA SER A 200 -3.48 11.27 -23.20
C SER A 200 -4.14 11.47 -21.82
N LYS A 201 -4.55 12.71 -21.53
CA LYS A 201 -5.26 13.04 -20.27
C LYS A 201 -6.53 12.19 -20.12
N SER A 202 -7.30 12.00 -21.18
CA SER A 202 -8.53 11.19 -21.17
C SER A 202 -8.24 9.70 -20.95
N GLU A 203 -7.27 9.12 -21.64
CA GLU A 203 -6.90 7.71 -21.48
C GLU A 203 -6.40 7.41 -20.06
N ALA A 204 -5.56 8.27 -19.51
CA ALA A 204 -5.11 8.15 -18.10
C ALA A 204 -6.29 8.26 -17.11
N ALA A 205 -7.24 9.16 -17.38
CA ALA A 205 -8.45 9.31 -16.56
C ALA A 205 -9.36 8.07 -16.64
N TRP A 206 -9.46 7.41 -17.78
CA TRP A 206 -10.19 6.14 -17.91
C TRP A 206 -9.59 5.06 -16.99
N ILE A 207 -8.27 4.85 -17.04
CA ILE A 207 -7.60 3.87 -16.16
C ILE A 207 -7.83 4.24 -14.68
N ALA A 208 -7.69 5.52 -14.33
CA ALA A 208 -7.89 5.97 -12.95
C ALA A 208 -9.36 5.80 -12.48
N SER A 209 -10.32 5.83 -13.40
CA SER A 209 -11.75 5.71 -13.07
C SER A 209 -12.16 4.32 -12.62
N ILE A 210 -11.47 3.27 -13.06
CA ILE A 210 -11.80 1.89 -12.71
C ILE A 210 -11.07 1.39 -11.44
N LEU A 211 -10.08 2.12 -10.93
CA LEU A 211 -9.26 1.72 -9.75
C LEU A 211 -10.04 1.27 -8.51
N PRO A 212 -11.22 1.81 -8.17
CA PRO A 212 -11.96 1.33 -7.01
C PRO A 212 -12.44 -0.11 -7.09
N ASN A 213 -12.63 -0.63 -8.29
CA ASN A 213 -12.96 -2.03 -8.52
C ASN A 213 -12.58 -2.45 -9.95
N PRO A 214 -11.29 -2.68 -10.22
CA PRO A 214 -10.78 -2.92 -11.56
C PRO A 214 -11.19 -4.28 -12.15
N VAL A 215 -11.71 -5.18 -11.31
CA VAL A 215 -12.24 -6.49 -11.74
C VAL A 215 -13.67 -6.37 -12.31
N LEU A 216 -14.45 -5.41 -11.80
CA LEU A 216 -15.85 -5.24 -12.21
C LEU A 216 -16.09 -4.10 -13.20
N TYR A 217 -15.14 -3.17 -13.28
CA TYR A 217 -15.30 -1.98 -14.13
C TYR A 217 -14.49 -2.13 -15.41
N GLU A 218 -15.16 -2.05 -16.54
CA GLU A 218 -14.57 -2.16 -17.88
C GLU A 218 -14.44 -0.77 -18.53
N ILE A 219 -13.36 -0.57 -19.27
CA ILE A 219 -13.14 0.66 -20.05
C ILE A 219 -13.80 0.55 -21.42
N ASP A 220 -13.80 -0.64 -22.02
CA ASP A 220 -14.31 -0.88 -23.38
C ASP A 220 -15.86 -0.84 -23.43
N ASN A 221 -16.52 -1.15 -22.32
CA ASN A 221 -17.97 -1.06 -22.18
C ASN A 221 -18.35 -0.39 -20.84
N PRO A 222 -18.10 0.92 -20.71
CA PRO A 222 -18.25 1.61 -19.45
C PRO A 222 -19.73 1.79 -19.08
N THR A 223 -20.06 1.53 -17.84
CA THR A 223 -21.37 1.90 -17.30
C THR A 223 -21.44 3.43 -17.14
N ARG A 224 -22.65 4.00 -17.16
CA ARG A 224 -22.86 5.45 -16.91
C ARG A 224 -22.17 5.95 -15.64
N LYS A 225 -22.07 5.12 -14.61
CA LYS A 225 -21.37 5.45 -13.36
C LYS A 225 -19.87 5.67 -13.61
N ILE A 226 -19.25 4.86 -14.46
CA ILE A 226 -17.83 4.97 -14.79
C ILE A 226 -17.58 6.17 -15.70
N GLU A 227 -18.48 6.46 -16.66
CA GLU A 227 -18.42 7.67 -17.49
C GLU A 227 -18.46 8.95 -16.63
N VAL A 228 -19.38 9.00 -15.66
CA VAL A 228 -19.44 10.12 -14.70
C VAL A 228 -18.16 10.21 -13.87
N LYS A 229 -17.60 9.06 -13.44
CA LYS A 229 -16.34 9.06 -12.72
C LYS A 229 -15.18 9.54 -13.58
N HIS A 230 -15.09 9.11 -14.84
CA HIS A 230 -14.09 9.60 -15.80
C HIS A 230 -14.18 11.12 -15.96
N SER A 231 -15.38 11.66 -16.18
CA SER A 231 -15.61 13.12 -16.30
C SER A 231 -15.18 13.89 -15.03
N ASN A 232 -15.42 13.30 -13.84
CA ASN A 232 -14.97 13.87 -12.58
C ASN A 232 -13.44 13.83 -12.46
N VAL A 233 -12.79 12.73 -12.85
CA VAL A 233 -11.32 12.62 -12.83
C VAL A 233 -10.71 13.68 -13.74
N ILE A 234 -11.21 13.86 -14.97
CA ILE A 234 -10.76 14.93 -15.89
C ILE A 234 -10.90 16.30 -15.23
N ARG A 235 -12.05 16.59 -14.63
CA ARG A 235 -12.27 17.86 -13.92
C ARG A 235 -11.25 18.07 -12.79
N PHE A 236 -10.98 17.03 -11.98
CA PHE A 236 -10.01 17.12 -10.90
C PHE A 236 -8.58 17.24 -11.42
N MET A 237 -8.23 16.57 -12.52
CA MET A 237 -6.93 16.77 -13.18
C MET A 237 -6.75 18.23 -13.60
N ASN A 238 -7.80 18.85 -14.17
CA ASN A 238 -7.74 20.25 -14.57
C ASN A 238 -7.59 21.20 -13.35
N ASN A 239 -8.24 20.88 -12.22
CA ASN A 239 -8.15 21.66 -10.99
C ASN A 239 -6.77 21.55 -10.30
N LEU A 240 -6.12 20.38 -10.40
CA LEU A 240 -4.81 20.14 -9.82
C LEU A 240 -3.65 20.54 -10.73
N GLU A 241 -3.93 20.82 -12.01
CA GLU A 241 -2.93 21.28 -12.95
C GLU A 241 -2.44 22.68 -12.55
N GLY A 242 -1.12 22.83 -12.39
CA GLY A 242 -0.49 24.04 -11.89
C GLY A 242 -0.39 24.17 -10.36
N ASP A 243 -0.95 23.25 -9.59
CA ASP A 243 -0.69 23.17 -8.15
C ASP A 243 0.80 22.87 -7.90
N LYS A 244 1.43 23.67 -7.04
CA LYS A 244 2.90 23.64 -6.85
C LYS A 244 3.39 22.31 -6.29
N ASP A 245 2.66 21.74 -5.34
CA ASP A 245 3.08 20.49 -4.66
C ASP A 245 2.85 19.29 -5.58
N ILE A 246 1.75 19.27 -6.31
CA ILE A 246 1.46 18.28 -7.35
C ILE A 246 2.51 18.35 -8.47
N GLU A 247 2.80 19.55 -9.01
CA GLU A 247 3.77 19.71 -10.10
C GLU A 247 5.20 19.32 -9.67
N ALA A 248 5.59 19.62 -8.43
CA ALA A 248 6.88 19.21 -7.88
C ALA A 248 6.99 17.68 -7.76
N LEU A 249 5.87 17.01 -7.53
CA LEU A 249 5.82 15.56 -7.40
C LEU A 249 5.84 14.87 -8.76
N ILE A 250 5.05 15.32 -9.74
CA ILE A 250 4.80 14.60 -11.02
C ILE A 250 5.81 14.89 -12.13
N LYS A 251 6.71 15.86 -11.92
CA LYS A 251 7.84 16.17 -12.81
C LYS A 251 8.84 15.04 -12.97
#